data_e880d43eb6d0dace002bf5050a976f29
#
_entry.id   e880d43eb6d0dace002bf5050a976f29
#
_cell.length_a   1.000
_cell.length_b   1.000
_cell.length_c   1.000
_cell.angle_alpha   90.00
_cell.angle_beta   90.00
_cell.angle_gamma   90.00
#
_symmetry.space_group_name_H-M   'P 1'
#
loop_
_entity.id
_entity.type
_entity.pdbx_description
1 polymer ?
#
loop_
_entity_poly.entity_id
_entity_poly.type
_entity_poly.pdbx_seq_one_letter_code
_entity_poly.pdbx_strand_id
1 'polypeptide(L)'
;MNIALPDGSVKELAAGATVADVAASIGAGLAKAALAGKVDGTLVDLTATVTDGATVEIITAKSPEALHIMRHSCAHIMAEAVQELYPGTQIAFGPATDDGYFYDFELPNNISSDDFGAIEKKMAEIVKADEPFVREVVSIGEAKKIFADQRFKLEHIDDLTDQEISVYRHGSFVDLCAGPHVPSAGKIGAFKMMKLAGAYWRGDATREQLQRLYGTAFFKKSELEEYLHNLEEAEKRDHRRIGREMDIFMMRDEAPGFPFFLPNGMILKNTLLDYWREIHKKAGYVEISTPMIMNKQLWQTSGHWDHYKDNMYSTVIDEEEYCVKPMNCPGGVLVYASKPHSYRDLPIRAGEIGLVHRHEMKGALHGLFRVRCFNQDDAHLFVRPDQLTEEIVGVVKLIDSVYQQFGFTYHVELSTRPEDSMGSDEDWEAAEAGLKTALEELGMEYEVNEGDGAFYGPKIDFHLTDSLGRTWQCGTVQLDFQMPQNFDLEYTDADGSKKRPVMLHRVCYGSVERFIGILIEHYAGKFPVWLAPMQVKVLPVSEKSRDYAHKVADAIEAAGIRVVVDNRDEKIGYKIREARSIDRVPYMVIVGEKEAEEGTISVRDRTNETHPSTIEDFCAKVREEIRTRA
;
A
#
# COMPACT_ATOMS: atom_id res chain seq x y z
N MET A 1 47.72 -4.00 -2.07
CA MET A 1 46.63 -4.22 -1.13
C MET A 1 45.62 -5.18 -1.75
N ASN A 2 45.03 -6.00 -0.92
CA ASN A 2 44.04 -7.00 -1.35
C ASN A 2 42.63 -6.50 -1.05
N ILE A 3 41.74 -6.60 -2.01
CA ILE A 3 40.34 -6.21 -1.91
C ILE A 3 39.47 -7.45 -2.13
N ALA A 4 38.51 -7.70 -1.22
CA ALA A 4 37.52 -8.76 -1.38
C ALA A 4 36.33 -8.26 -2.21
N LEU A 5 35.82 -9.13 -3.12
CA LEU A 5 34.57 -8.86 -3.84
C LEU A 5 33.42 -9.70 -3.25
N PRO A 6 32.14 -9.36 -3.53
CA PRO A 6 31.00 -10.07 -2.97
C PRO A 6 30.94 -11.56 -3.29
N ASP A 7 31.56 -12.00 -4.39
CA ASP A 7 31.65 -13.40 -4.79
C ASP A 7 32.80 -14.18 -4.08
N GLY A 8 33.47 -13.52 -3.11
CA GLY A 8 34.61 -14.08 -2.37
C GLY A 8 35.93 -14.04 -3.10
N SER A 9 36.00 -13.55 -4.35
CA SER A 9 37.26 -13.36 -5.06
C SER A 9 38.07 -12.19 -4.52
N VAL A 10 39.39 -12.26 -4.61
CA VAL A 10 40.30 -11.22 -4.13
C VAL A 10 41.03 -10.59 -5.32
N LYS A 11 41.13 -9.26 -5.30
CA LYS A 11 41.88 -8.47 -6.29
C LYS A 11 43.06 -7.78 -5.61
N GLU A 12 44.23 -7.85 -6.25
CA GLU A 12 45.43 -7.14 -5.83
C GLU A 12 45.53 -5.80 -6.59
N LEU A 13 45.58 -4.70 -5.85
CA LEU A 13 45.64 -3.33 -6.35
C LEU A 13 46.78 -2.54 -5.74
N ALA A 14 47.12 -1.41 -6.33
CA ALA A 14 48.09 -0.46 -5.76
C ALA A 14 47.56 0.17 -4.48
N ALA A 15 48.44 0.60 -3.58
CA ALA A 15 48.05 1.37 -2.41
C ALA A 15 47.40 2.72 -2.84
N GLY A 16 46.29 3.08 -2.22
CA GLY A 16 45.54 4.29 -2.55
C GLY A 16 44.61 4.14 -3.78
N ALA A 17 44.36 2.90 -4.25
CA ALA A 17 43.37 2.67 -5.30
C ALA A 17 41.97 3.10 -4.85
N THR A 18 41.18 3.54 -5.81
CA THR A 18 39.82 3.98 -5.62
C THR A 18 38.80 2.89 -5.98
N VAL A 19 37.54 3.08 -5.65
CA VAL A 19 36.44 2.22 -6.11
C VAL A 19 36.40 2.13 -7.66
N ALA A 20 36.70 3.23 -8.36
CA ALA A 20 36.83 3.23 -9.83
C ALA A 20 37.94 2.31 -10.31
N ASP A 21 39.11 2.27 -9.62
CA ASP A 21 40.21 1.38 -9.95
C ASP A 21 39.84 -0.08 -9.70
N VAL A 22 39.08 -0.39 -8.66
CA VAL A 22 38.50 -1.72 -8.43
C VAL A 22 37.61 -2.12 -9.59
N ALA A 23 36.68 -1.27 -10.01
CA ALA A 23 35.79 -1.53 -11.15
C ALA A 23 36.59 -1.78 -12.45
N ALA A 24 37.62 -0.97 -12.72
CA ALA A 24 38.49 -1.11 -13.88
C ALA A 24 39.30 -2.42 -13.85
N SER A 25 39.73 -2.87 -12.67
CA SER A 25 40.48 -4.14 -12.51
C SER A 25 39.62 -5.38 -12.78
N ILE A 26 38.29 -5.25 -12.62
CA ILE A 26 37.33 -6.32 -12.92
C ILE A 26 37.07 -6.36 -14.43
N GLY A 27 36.85 -5.19 -15.05
CA GLY A 27 36.67 -5.11 -16.49
C GLY A 27 36.19 -3.74 -16.98
N ALA A 28 36.58 -3.39 -18.22
CA ALA A 28 36.24 -2.09 -18.82
C ALA A 28 34.73 -1.84 -18.95
N GLY A 29 33.93 -2.90 -19.13
CA GLY A 29 32.46 -2.80 -19.16
C GLY A 29 31.86 -2.39 -17.80
N LEU A 30 32.37 -2.97 -16.72
CA LEU A 30 31.95 -2.63 -15.36
C LEU A 30 32.39 -1.23 -14.98
N ALA A 31 33.65 -0.85 -15.30
CA ALA A 31 34.13 0.51 -15.05
C ALA A 31 33.25 1.58 -15.71
N LYS A 32 32.80 1.34 -16.95
CA LYS A 32 31.89 2.25 -17.66
C LYS A 32 30.47 2.29 -17.04
N ALA A 33 30.00 1.14 -16.53
CA ALA A 33 28.66 1.01 -15.95
C ALA A 33 28.59 1.43 -14.47
N ALA A 34 29.72 1.57 -13.80
CA ALA A 34 29.81 1.92 -12.38
C ALA A 34 29.23 3.33 -12.11
N LEU A 35 28.46 3.43 -11.05
CA LEU A 35 27.84 4.66 -10.56
C LEU A 35 28.37 5.08 -9.18
N ALA A 36 28.61 4.10 -8.30
CA ALA A 36 29.13 4.27 -6.95
C ALA A 36 29.77 2.95 -6.49
N GLY A 37 30.21 2.88 -5.25
CA GLY A 37 30.64 1.66 -4.60
C GLY A 37 30.05 1.48 -3.22
N LYS A 38 30.17 0.25 -2.70
CA LYS A 38 29.85 -0.08 -1.30
C LYS A 38 31.09 -0.71 -0.70
N VAL A 39 31.70 -0.01 0.27
CA VAL A 39 32.92 -0.44 0.94
C VAL A 39 32.56 -0.82 2.38
N ASP A 40 32.78 -2.08 2.72
CA ASP A 40 32.41 -2.64 4.05
C ASP A 40 30.95 -2.30 4.45
N GLY A 41 30.04 -2.38 3.47
CA GLY A 41 28.61 -2.09 3.66
C GLY A 41 28.22 -0.61 3.52
N THR A 42 29.17 0.33 3.45
CA THR A 42 28.90 1.76 3.35
C THR A 42 28.95 2.24 1.89
N LEU A 43 27.91 2.95 1.44
CA LEU A 43 27.85 3.55 0.11
C LEU A 43 28.81 4.74 -0.01
N VAL A 44 29.62 4.74 -1.07
CA VAL A 44 30.66 5.75 -1.34
C VAL A 44 30.75 6.09 -2.82
N ASP A 45 31.35 7.26 -3.14
CA ASP A 45 31.63 7.64 -4.52
C ASP A 45 32.68 6.74 -5.18
N LEU A 46 32.72 6.72 -6.50
CA LEU A 46 33.76 6.03 -7.26
C LEU A 46 35.17 6.54 -6.96
N THR A 47 35.32 7.79 -6.54
CA THR A 47 36.60 8.42 -6.17
C THR A 47 37.08 8.09 -4.76
N ALA A 48 36.24 7.42 -3.94
CA ALA A 48 36.63 7.03 -2.59
C ALA A 48 37.75 6.00 -2.64
N THR A 49 38.79 6.23 -1.80
CA THR A 49 39.90 5.30 -1.64
C THR A 49 39.48 4.09 -0.83
N VAL A 50 39.99 2.92 -1.22
CA VAL A 50 39.73 1.65 -0.52
C VAL A 50 40.93 1.27 0.36
N THR A 51 40.66 0.54 1.43
CA THR A 51 41.69 0.07 2.38
C THR A 51 42.01 -1.40 2.16
N ASP A 52 43.21 -1.82 2.60
CA ASP A 52 43.62 -3.23 2.50
C ASP A 52 42.68 -4.14 3.30
N GLY A 53 42.19 -5.20 2.68
CA GLY A 53 41.24 -6.14 3.29
C GLY A 53 39.78 -5.75 3.19
N ALA A 54 39.44 -4.56 2.65
CA ALA A 54 38.06 -4.12 2.52
C ALA A 54 37.26 -4.98 1.54
N THR A 55 35.95 -5.13 1.80
CA THR A 55 35.00 -5.72 0.86
C THR A 55 34.40 -4.62 0.00
N VAL A 56 34.53 -4.74 -1.32
CA VAL A 56 34.08 -3.72 -2.26
C VAL A 56 33.07 -4.29 -3.26
N GLU A 57 31.89 -3.70 -3.27
CA GLU A 57 30.84 -3.97 -4.26
C GLU A 57 30.70 -2.75 -5.20
N ILE A 58 30.60 -3.00 -6.51
CA ILE A 58 30.41 -1.94 -7.51
C ILE A 58 28.93 -1.77 -7.82
N ILE A 59 28.42 -0.58 -7.55
CA ILE A 59 27.03 -0.22 -7.80
C ILE A 59 26.86 0.19 -9.27
N THR A 60 25.92 -0.44 -9.93
CA THR A 60 25.54 -0.18 -11.33
C THR A 60 24.05 0.11 -11.42
N ALA A 61 23.55 0.54 -12.58
CA ALA A 61 22.11 0.78 -12.79
C ALA A 61 21.19 -0.44 -12.49
N LYS A 62 21.75 -1.62 -12.25
CA LYS A 62 21.00 -2.83 -11.85
C LYS A 62 20.97 -3.05 -10.33
N SER A 63 21.79 -2.35 -9.59
CA SER A 63 21.88 -2.46 -8.14
C SER A 63 20.68 -1.76 -7.48
N PRO A 64 20.13 -2.26 -6.37
CA PRO A 64 18.96 -1.68 -5.69
C PRO A 64 19.14 -0.20 -5.31
N GLU A 65 20.34 0.18 -4.87
CA GLU A 65 20.67 1.54 -4.42
C GLU A 65 20.87 2.53 -5.56
N ALA A 66 21.06 2.06 -6.79
CA ALA A 66 21.46 2.89 -7.93
C ALA A 66 20.47 4.00 -8.26
N LEU A 67 19.18 3.68 -8.22
CA LEU A 67 18.12 4.63 -8.53
C LEU A 67 18.05 5.75 -7.47
N HIS A 68 18.24 5.42 -6.20
CA HIS A 68 18.31 6.38 -5.10
C HIS A 68 19.50 7.35 -5.27
N ILE A 69 20.69 6.84 -5.58
CA ILE A 69 21.90 7.67 -5.83
C ILE A 69 21.69 8.61 -7.04
N MET A 70 21.10 8.10 -8.11
CA MET A 70 20.83 8.89 -9.30
C MET A 70 19.76 9.98 -9.02
N ARG A 71 18.72 9.67 -8.29
CA ARG A 71 17.68 10.62 -7.85
C ARG A 71 18.24 11.70 -6.95
N HIS A 72 19.13 11.34 -6.01
CA HIS A 72 19.85 12.29 -5.18
C HIS A 72 20.68 13.26 -6.02
N SER A 73 21.42 12.75 -7.02
CA SER A 73 22.17 13.60 -7.93
C SER A 73 21.27 14.49 -8.79
N CYS A 74 20.10 13.98 -9.20
CA CYS A 74 19.10 14.74 -9.95
C CYS A 74 18.50 15.88 -9.11
N ALA A 75 18.37 15.72 -7.78
CA ALA A 75 17.95 16.80 -6.87
C ALA A 75 18.94 17.96 -6.89
N HIS A 76 20.26 17.68 -6.93
CA HIS A 76 21.29 18.72 -7.06
C HIS A 76 21.24 19.42 -8.42
N ILE A 77 21.04 18.68 -9.52
CA ILE A 77 20.86 19.28 -10.86
C ILE A 77 19.62 20.19 -10.90
N MET A 78 18.54 19.80 -10.22
CA MET A 78 17.35 20.67 -10.09
C MET A 78 17.68 21.94 -9.28
N ALA A 79 18.41 21.80 -8.17
CA ALA A 79 18.80 22.96 -7.35
C ALA A 79 19.70 23.93 -8.12
N GLU A 80 20.68 23.41 -8.87
CA GLU A 80 21.52 24.21 -9.78
C GLU A 80 20.69 24.92 -10.84
N ALA A 81 19.79 24.22 -11.52
CA ALA A 81 18.92 24.81 -12.54
C ALA A 81 18.03 25.92 -11.97
N VAL A 82 17.49 25.73 -10.76
CA VAL A 82 16.65 26.74 -10.09
C VAL A 82 17.49 27.95 -9.68
N GLN A 83 18.69 27.80 -9.13
CA GLN A 83 19.56 28.91 -8.78
C GLN A 83 20.01 29.74 -10.01
N GLU A 84 20.29 29.07 -11.13
CA GLU A 84 20.67 29.77 -12.38
C GLU A 84 19.51 30.52 -12.99
N LEU A 85 18.28 29.96 -12.93
CA LEU A 85 17.10 30.64 -13.49
C LEU A 85 16.57 31.76 -12.58
N TYR A 86 16.74 31.59 -11.25
CA TYR A 86 16.22 32.53 -10.25
C TYR A 86 17.35 33.00 -9.30
N PRO A 87 18.21 33.94 -9.75
CA PRO A 87 19.31 34.45 -8.94
C PRO A 87 18.85 34.98 -7.58
N GLY A 88 19.58 34.65 -6.51
CA GLY A 88 19.23 35.00 -5.13
C GLY A 88 18.43 33.92 -4.39
N THR A 89 18.12 32.79 -5.03
CA THR A 89 17.48 31.64 -4.41
C THR A 89 18.34 31.08 -3.27
N GLN A 90 17.72 30.92 -2.11
CA GLN A 90 18.31 30.21 -0.97
C GLN A 90 17.92 28.72 -1.04
N ILE A 91 18.90 27.85 -0.97
CA ILE A 91 18.71 26.40 -0.98
C ILE A 91 18.70 25.83 0.44
N ALA A 92 17.80 24.88 0.70
CA ALA A 92 17.73 24.20 2.00
C ALA A 92 18.18 22.73 1.92
N PHE A 93 17.26 21.79 1.69
CA PHE A 93 17.55 20.35 1.61
C PHE A 93 16.88 19.70 0.39
N GLY A 94 17.53 18.66 -0.15
CA GLY A 94 17.07 17.93 -1.32
C GLY A 94 17.37 16.44 -1.28
N PRO A 95 16.71 15.63 -0.39
CA PRO A 95 16.93 14.19 -0.39
C PRO A 95 16.22 13.49 -1.55
N ALA A 96 16.76 12.32 -1.91
CA ALA A 96 16.02 11.34 -2.70
C ALA A 96 14.94 10.69 -1.83
N THR A 97 13.89 10.21 -2.48
CA THR A 97 12.80 9.42 -1.90
C THR A 97 12.60 8.15 -2.75
N ASP A 98 11.78 7.21 -2.27
CA ASP A 98 11.50 5.97 -3.00
C ASP A 98 10.92 6.21 -4.40
N ASP A 99 10.08 7.26 -4.56
CA ASP A 99 9.42 7.57 -5.82
C ASP A 99 10.10 8.68 -6.65
N GLY A 100 11.09 9.37 -6.08
CA GLY A 100 11.71 10.51 -6.75
C GLY A 100 12.70 11.28 -5.88
N TYR A 101 12.57 12.57 -5.87
CA TYR A 101 13.37 13.49 -5.06
C TYR A 101 12.60 14.79 -4.84
N PHE A 102 13.02 15.57 -3.88
CA PHE A 102 12.57 16.96 -3.74
C PHE A 102 13.72 17.87 -3.37
N TYR A 103 13.48 19.18 -3.45
CA TYR A 103 14.36 20.17 -2.89
C TYR A 103 13.55 21.37 -2.39
N ASP A 104 13.97 21.94 -1.25
CA ASP A 104 13.32 23.06 -0.61
C ASP A 104 14.06 24.36 -0.91
N PHE A 105 13.31 25.39 -1.34
CA PHE A 105 13.83 26.67 -1.77
C PHE A 105 13.11 27.83 -1.09
N GLU A 106 13.84 28.86 -0.73
CA GLU A 106 13.30 30.19 -0.60
C GLU A 106 13.66 30.97 -1.86
N LEU A 107 12.66 31.33 -2.64
CA LEU A 107 12.79 31.98 -3.93
C LEU A 107 12.51 33.48 -3.82
N PRO A 108 13.20 34.34 -4.59
CA PRO A 108 12.90 35.80 -4.63
C PRO A 108 11.45 36.10 -5.03
N ASN A 109 10.89 35.27 -5.91
CA ASN A 109 9.48 35.28 -6.31
C ASN A 109 8.98 33.84 -6.35
N ASN A 110 7.76 33.60 -5.89
CA ASN A 110 7.16 32.27 -5.94
C ASN A 110 7.01 31.81 -7.39
N ILE A 111 7.36 30.55 -7.62
CA ILE A 111 7.17 29.87 -8.90
C ILE A 111 5.91 29.03 -8.86
N SER A 112 5.43 28.64 -10.04
CA SER A 112 4.26 27.78 -10.23
C SER A 112 4.60 26.56 -11.10
N SER A 113 3.63 25.68 -11.34
CA SER A 113 3.81 24.58 -12.29
C SER A 113 4.09 25.01 -13.73
N ASP A 114 3.77 26.26 -14.09
CA ASP A 114 4.04 26.80 -15.42
C ASP A 114 5.55 26.99 -15.66
N ASP A 115 6.33 27.11 -14.59
CA ASP A 115 7.80 27.25 -14.64
C ASP A 115 8.52 25.92 -14.84
N PHE A 116 7.84 24.78 -14.64
CA PHE A 116 8.46 23.45 -14.73
C PHE A 116 9.16 23.18 -16.05
N GLY A 117 8.54 23.60 -17.16
CA GLY A 117 9.13 23.45 -18.49
C GLY A 117 10.47 24.18 -18.65
N ALA A 118 10.63 25.36 -18.06
CA ALA A 118 11.88 26.11 -18.07
C ALA A 118 12.95 25.44 -17.20
N ILE A 119 12.57 24.95 -16.02
CA ILE A 119 13.46 24.22 -15.09
C ILE A 119 13.93 22.92 -15.74
N GLU A 120 13.02 22.09 -16.29
CA GLU A 120 13.36 20.85 -17.00
C GLU A 120 14.31 21.07 -18.16
N LYS A 121 14.09 22.13 -18.95
CA LYS A 121 14.97 22.51 -20.05
C LYS A 121 16.37 22.84 -19.53
N LYS A 122 16.48 23.61 -18.45
CA LYS A 122 17.76 23.98 -17.85
C LYS A 122 18.46 22.77 -17.26
N MET A 123 17.75 21.89 -16.55
CA MET A 123 18.30 20.61 -16.08
C MET A 123 18.85 19.78 -17.22
N ALA A 124 18.14 19.70 -18.35
CA ALA A 124 18.61 18.97 -19.53
C ALA A 124 19.89 19.57 -20.16
N GLU A 125 20.04 20.89 -20.11
CA GLU A 125 21.28 21.58 -20.54
C GLU A 125 22.46 21.18 -19.63
N ILE A 126 22.26 21.18 -18.31
CA ILE A 126 23.26 20.80 -17.31
C ILE A 126 23.64 19.31 -17.45
N VAL A 127 22.67 18.42 -17.57
CA VAL A 127 22.91 16.97 -17.81
C VAL A 127 23.70 16.75 -19.11
N LYS A 128 23.40 17.49 -20.15
CA LYS A 128 24.10 17.41 -21.43
C LYS A 128 25.55 17.89 -21.36
N ALA A 129 25.86 18.85 -20.47
CA ALA A 129 27.22 19.32 -20.26
C ALA A 129 28.12 18.24 -19.65
N ASP A 130 27.52 17.25 -18.96
CA ASP A 130 28.16 16.05 -18.38
C ASP A 130 29.35 16.39 -17.46
N GLU A 131 29.22 17.43 -16.65
CA GLU A 131 30.23 17.78 -15.66
C GLU A 131 30.28 16.77 -14.50
N PRO A 132 31.44 16.57 -13.86
CA PRO A 132 31.59 15.63 -12.77
C PRO A 132 31.02 16.18 -11.45
N PHE A 133 30.48 15.29 -10.62
CA PHE A 133 30.26 15.56 -9.21
C PHE A 133 31.56 15.38 -8.42
N VAL A 134 32.05 16.44 -7.80
CA VAL A 134 33.33 16.42 -7.08
C VAL A 134 33.07 16.59 -5.59
N ARG A 135 33.42 15.57 -4.82
CA ARG A 135 33.37 15.60 -3.36
C ARG A 135 34.63 16.27 -2.79
N GLU A 136 34.42 17.25 -1.94
CA GLU A 136 35.49 17.91 -1.18
C GLU A 136 35.20 17.78 0.31
N VAL A 137 36.23 17.52 1.11
CA VAL A 137 36.14 17.57 2.57
C VAL A 137 36.74 18.88 3.01
N VAL A 138 35.96 19.66 3.75
CA VAL A 138 36.34 21.02 4.16
C VAL A 138 36.13 21.18 5.67
N SER A 139 36.87 22.10 6.27
CA SER A 139 36.63 22.51 7.66
C SER A 139 35.31 23.29 7.76
N ILE A 140 34.71 23.30 8.97
CA ILE A 140 33.51 24.14 9.23
C ILE A 140 33.76 25.61 8.88
N GLY A 141 34.95 26.14 9.16
CA GLY A 141 35.29 27.51 8.84
C GLY A 141 35.33 27.80 7.33
N GLU A 142 35.77 26.85 6.52
CA GLU A 142 35.75 26.94 5.04
C GLU A 142 34.35 26.78 4.51
N ALA A 143 33.57 25.83 5.02
CA ALA A 143 32.18 25.66 4.65
C ALA A 143 31.35 26.92 4.89
N LYS A 144 31.52 27.58 6.04
CA LYS A 144 30.86 28.88 6.32
C LYS A 144 31.22 29.98 5.30
N LYS A 145 32.44 29.96 4.75
CA LYS A 145 32.82 30.88 3.68
C LYS A 145 32.17 30.51 2.34
N ILE A 146 32.12 29.22 2.02
CA ILE A 146 31.51 28.71 0.79
C ILE A 146 30.02 29.07 0.76
N PHE A 147 29.32 28.90 1.87
CA PHE A 147 27.87 29.14 1.98
C PHE A 147 27.51 30.49 2.59
N ALA A 148 28.41 31.49 2.54
CA ALA A 148 28.20 32.80 3.18
C ALA A 148 26.87 33.48 2.77
N ASP A 149 26.41 33.25 1.55
CA ASP A 149 25.17 33.78 1.00
C ASP A 149 23.97 32.81 1.08
N GLN A 150 24.12 31.67 1.77
CA GLN A 150 23.10 30.61 1.88
C GLN A 150 22.71 30.36 3.35
N ARG A 151 21.74 31.15 3.83
CA ARG A 151 21.38 31.20 5.26
C ARG A 151 20.96 29.86 5.86
N PHE A 152 20.22 29.02 5.12
CA PHE A 152 19.78 27.71 5.62
C PHE A 152 20.95 26.73 5.72
N LYS A 153 21.92 26.81 4.80
CA LYS A 153 23.14 26.01 4.88
C LYS A 153 24.01 26.44 6.06
N LEU A 154 24.15 27.74 6.30
CA LEU A 154 24.87 28.27 7.47
C LEU A 154 24.25 27.80 8.78
N GLU A 155 22.93 27.89 8.91
CA GLU A 155 22.23 27.42 10.12
C GLU A 155 22.42 25.90 10.33
N HIS A 156 22.41 25.11 9.24
CA HIS A 156 22.69 23.69 9.35
C HIS A 156 24.13 23.38 9.74
N ILE A 157 25.10 24.11 9.18
CA ILE A 157 26.52 23.98 9.53
C ILE A 157 26.76 24.33 11.02
N ASP A 158 25.99 25.27 11.58
CA ASP A 158 26.10 25.64 12.99
C ASP A 158 25.66 24.52 13.96
N ASP A 159 24.81 23.62 13.51
CA ASP A 159 24.37 22.44 14.29
C ASP A 159 25.34 21.25 14.20
N LEU A 160 26.27 21.27 13.23
CA LEU A 160 27.21 20.16 13.08
C LEU A 160 28.33 20.23 14.15
N THR A 161 28.60 19.10 14.77
CA THR A 161 29.66 18.97 15.80
C THR A 161 30.98 18.46 15.25
N ASP A 162 30.97 17.95 13.99
CA ASP A 162 32.15 17.41 13.33
C ASP A 162 33.12 18.54 12.96
N GLN A 163 34.42 18.23 12.94
CA GLN A 163 35.44 19.21 12.57
C GLN A 163 35.57 19.39 11.06
N GLU A 164 35.20 18.35 10.29
CA GLU A 164 35.26 18.30 8.84
C GLU A 164 33.91 17.82 8.29
N ILE A 165 33.47 18.43 7.21
CA ILE A 165 32.21 18.13 6.53
C ILE A 165 32.44 18.00 5.03
N SER A 166 31.57 17.28 4.33
CA SER A 166 31.66 17.16 2.88
C SER A 166 30.76 18.16 2.15
N VAL A 167 31.28 18.68 1.06
CA VAL A 167 30.54 19.46 0.07
C VAL A 167 30.72 18.81 -1.31
N TYR A 168 29.72 18.98 -2.17
CA TYR A 168 29.78 18.52 -3.55
C TYR A 168 29.70 19.71 -4.50
N ARG A 169 30.63 19.73 -5.46
CA ARG A 169 30.63 20.69 -6.56
C ARG A 169 30.18 20.04 -7.85
N HIS A 170 29.39 20.77 -8.59
CA HIS A 170 29.02 20.45 -9.97
C HIS A 170 29.02 21.75 -10.76
N GLY A 171 29.96 21.90 -11.70
CA GLY A 171 30.16 23.19 -12.35
C GLY A 171 30.43 24.33 -11.38
N SER A 172 29.58 25.35 -11.42
CA SER A 172 29.60 26.48 -10.48
C SER A 172 28.75 26.25 -9.22
N PHE A 173 27.89 25.24 -9.21
CA PHE A 173 27.03 24.87 -8.09
C PHE A 173 27.81 24.15 -6.98
N VAL A 174 27.48 24.46 -5.75
CA VAL A 174 28.03 23.77 -4.58
C VAL A 174 26.95 23.53 -3.56
N ASP A 175 26.93 22.32 -2.99
CA ASP A 175 25.99 21.94 -1.94
C ASP A 175 26.66 21.24 -0.78
N LEU A 176 26.07 21.41 0.41
CA LEU A 176 26.43 20.70 1.63
C LEU A 176 25.73 19.31 1.60
N CYS A 177 26.50 18.25 1.44
CA CYS A 177 25.95 16.92 1.20
C CYS A 177 26.91 15.81 1.67
N ALA A 178 26.36 14.71 2.18
CA ALA A 178 27.13 13.52 2.57
C ALA A 178 27.43 12.59 1.39
N GLY A 179 26.66 12.66 0.31
CA GLY A 179 26.76 11.76 -0.85
C GLY A 179 26.16 10.36 -0.62
N PRO A 180 26.52 9.35 -1.47
CA PRO A 180 27.26 9.54 -2.70
C PRO A 180 26.43 10.10 -3.85
N HIS A 181 27.14 10.51 -4.91
CA HIS A 181 26.55 10.95 -6.18
C HIS A 181 26.99 10.06 -7.35
N VAL A 182 26.26 10.13 -8.47
CA VAL A 182 26.74 9.56 -9.72
C VAL A 182 28.02 10.28 -10.19
N PRO A 183 28.92 9.64 -10.98
CA PRO A 183 30.22 10.24 -11.34
C PRO A 183 30.12 11.56 -12.08
N SER A 184 29.09 11.73 -12.93
CA SER A 184 28.85 12.94 -13.71
C SER A 184 27.36 13.09 -14.03
N ALA A 185 26.95 14.31 -14.39
CA ALA A 185 25.55 14.61 -14.73
C ALA A 185 25.03 13.77 -15.91
N GLY A 186 25.87 13.39 -16.85
CA GLY A 186 25.46 12.55 -17.98
C GLY A 186 25.05 11.11 -17.61
N LYS A 187 25.26 10.70 -16.35
CA LYS A 187 24.72 9.44 -15.82
C LYS A 187 23.26 9.54 -15.37
N ILE A 188 22.72 10.73 -15.27
CA ILE A 188 21.31 10.97 -14.97
C ILE A 188 20.50 10.65 -16.22
N GLY A 189 19.49 9.81 -16.05
CA GLY A 189 18.61 9.38 -17.12
C GLY A 189 17.49 10.37 -17.43
N ALA A 190 16.30 9.86 -17.68
CA ALA A 190 15.11 10.67 -17.91
C ALA A 190 14.53 11.17 -16.58
N PHE A 191 14.12 12.43 -16.52
CA PHE A 191 13.55 13.07 -15.33
C PHE A 191 12.31 13.90 -15.68
N LYS A 192 11.49 14.18 -14.64
CA LYS A 192 10.29 15.00 -14.76
C LYS A 192 10.03 15.77 -13.47
N MET A 193 9.66 17.05 -13.60
CA MET A 193 9.10 17.82 -12.49
C MET A 193 7.67 17.36 -12.23
N MET A 194 7.32 17.08 -10.97
CA MET A 194 6.06 16.45 -10.62
C MET A 194 5.05 17.41 -10.00
N LYS A 195 5.44 18.07 -8.92
CA LYS A 195 4.56 18.98 -8.17
C LYS A 195 5.34 20.01 -7.36
N LEU A 196 4.60 21.02 -6.92
CA LEU A 196 5.06 22.05 -6.00
C LEU A 196 4.20 21.99 -4.72
N ALA A 197 4.82 22.20 -3.56
CA ALA A 197 4.13 22.31 -2.28
C ALA A 197 4.82 23.36 -1.39
N GLY A 198 4.09 23.85 -0.39
CA GLY A 198 4.69 24.61 0.71
C GLY A 198 5.34 23.66 1.71
N ALA A 199 6.47 24.06 2.27
CA ALA A 199 7.12 23.38 3.38
C ALA A 199 7.60 24.43 4.40
N TYR A 200 7.64 24.06 5.68
CA TYR A 200 8.23 24.91 6.69
C TYR A 200 9.66 24.48 6.97
N TRP A 201 10.54 25.45 7.17
CA TRP A 201 11.92 25.16 7.54
C TRP A 201 11.97 24.26 8.81
N ARG A 202 12.64 23.12 8.69
CA ARG A 202 12.73 22.07 9.74
C ARG A 202 11.38 21.54 10.23
N GLY A 203 10.32 21.69 9.42
CA GLY A 203 8.97 21.25 9.81
C GLY A 203 8.27 22.14 10.85
N ASP A 204 8.86 23.24 11.25
CA ASP A 204 8.32 24.17 12.25
C ASP A 204 7.42 25.22 11.58
N ALA A 205 6.12 25.16 11.83
CA ALA A 205 5.11 26.06 11.26
C ALA A 205 5.27 27.53 11.70
N THR A 206 6.14 27.83 12.68
CA THR A 206 6.48 29.19 13.13
C THR A 206 7.68 29.77 12.36
N ARG A 207 8.37 28.93 11.55
CA ARG A 207 9.54 29.29 10.76
C ARG A 207 9.17 29.68 9.33
N GLU A 208 10.17 29.95 8.53
CA GLU A 208 10.03 30.35 7.13
C GLU A 208 9.28 29.31 6.30
N GLN A 209 8.37 29.79 5.47
CA GLN A 209 7.70 28.98 4.48
C GLN A 209 8.53 28.92 3.20
N LEU A 210 8.95 27.72 2.83
CA LEU A 210 9.70 27.37 1.64
C LEU A 210 8.79 26.81 0.55
N GLN A 211 9.24 26.88 -0.69
CA GLN A 211 8.64 26.11 -1.79
C GLN A 211 9.40 24.79 -1.97
N ARG A 212 8.69 23.69 -1.88
CA ARG A 212 9.21 22.34 -2.11
C ARG A 212 8.87 21.88 -3.52
N LEU A 213 9.89 21.70 -4.34
CA LEU A 213 9.77 21.18 -5.69
C LEU A 213 10.03 19.68 -5.67
N TYR A 214 9.10 18.91 -6.24
CA TYR A 214 9.23 17.46 -6.38
C TYR A 214 9.55 17.10 -7.82
N GLY A 215 10.48 16.18 -7.99
CA GLY A 215 10.81 15.56 -9.27
C GLY A 215 10.93 14.05 -9.14
N THR A 216 10.93 13.38 -10.27
CA THR A 216 11.29 11.96 -10.37
C THR A 216 12.29 11.73 -11.48
N ALA A 217 13.07 10.64 -11.40
CA ALA A 217 14.02 10.28 -12.44
C ALA A 217 14.16 8.75 -12.52
N PHE A 218 14.46 8.28 -13.75
CA PHE A 218 14.66 6.89 -14.09
C PHE A 218 15.84 6.76 -15.05
N PHE A 219 16.53 5.61 -15.07
CA PHE A 219 17.65 5.41 -15.99
C PHE A 219 17.23 5.41 -17.45
N LYS A 220 15.99 4.97 -17.75
CA LYS A 220 15.44 4.95 -19.12
C LYS A 220 14.19 5.79 -19.24
N LYS A 221 14.04 6.38 -20.42
CA LYS A 221 12.84 7.17 -20.76
C LYS A 221 11.57 6.32 -20.74
N SER A 222 11.64 5.05 -21.16
CA SER A 222 10.50 4.13 -21.12
C SER A 222 10.02 3.86 -19.68
N GLU A 223 10.94 3.75 -18.72
CA GLU A 223 10.60 3.58 -17.30
C GLU A 223 9.88 4.82 -16.73
N LEU A 224 10.35 6.02 -17.11
CA LEU A 224 9.68 7.27 -16.76
C LEU A 224 8.28 7.37 -17.39
N GLU A 225 8.14 7.04 -18.68
CA GLU A 225 6.87 7.07 -19.39
C GLU A 225 5.86 6.08 -18.78
N GLU A 226 6.30 4.89 -18.43
CA GLU A 226 5.49 3.89 -17.73
C GLU A 226 5.05 4.38 -16.34
N TYR A 227 5.97 4.95 -15.56
CA TYR A 227 5.67 5.54 -14.25
C TYR A 227 4.62 6.64 -14.35
N LEU A 228 4.78 7.58 -15.30
CA LEU A 228 3.82 8.67 -15.51
C LEU A 228 2.46 8.15 -15.97
N HIS A 229 2.45 7.16 -16.86
CA HIS A 229 1.21 6.50 -17.27
C HIS A 229 0.48 5.84 -16.09
N ASN A 230 1.22 5.13 -15.23
CA ASN A 230 0.66 4.50 -14.04
C ASN A 230 0.11 5.52 -13.04
N LEU A 231 0.75 6.68 -12.89
CA LEU A 231 0.21 7.78 -12.07
C LEU A 231 -1.10 8.35 -12.63
N GLU A 232 -1.17 8.59 -13.94
CA GLU A 232 -2.40 9.04 -14.58
C GLU A 232 -3.53 8.00 -14.44
N GLU A 233 -3.21 6.74 -14.62
CA GLU A 233 -4.18 5.65 -14.42
C GLU A 233 -4.61 5.54 -12.96
N ALA A 234 -3.69 5.72 -11.99
CA ALA A 234 -4.02 5.74 -10.57
C ALA A 234 -5.00 6.89 -10.24
N GLU A 235 -4.77 8.09 -10.80
CA GLU A 235 -5.69 9.22 -10.61
C GLU A 235 -7.07 8.95 -11.24
N LYS A 236 -7.10 8.35 -12.43
CA LYS A 236 -8.35 7.96 -13.10
C LYS A 236 -9.11 6.86 -12.33
N ARG A 237 -8.42 6.04 -11.55
CA ARG A 237 -8.98 4.92 -10.77
C ARG A 237 -9.23 5.27 -9.30
N ASP A 238 -8.89 6.47 -8.86
CA ASP A 238 -9.03 6.89 -7.46
C ASP A 238 -10.42 6.54 -6.90
N HIS A 239 -10.42 5.68 -5.87
CA HIS A 239 -11.64 5.15 -5.25
C HIS A 239 -12.54 6.25 -4.66
N ARG A 240 -11.97 7.40 -4.25
CA ARG A 240 -12.72 8.53 -3.71
C ARG A 240 -13.56 9.21 -4.79
N ARG A 241 -13.00 9.31 -6.02
CA ARG A 241 -13.69 9.86 -7.17
C ARG A 241 -14.73 8.87 -7.69
N ILE A 242 -14.34 7.64 -7.97
CA ILE A 242 -15.23 6.60 -8.50
C ILE A 242 -16.33 6.28 -7.47
N GLY A 243 -15.99 6.18 -6.20
CA GLY A 243 -16.95 5.93 -5.13
C GLY A 243 -18.03 7.00 -5.02
N ARG A 244 -17.67 8.28 -5.27
CA ARG A 244 -18.63 9.39 -5.36
C ARG A 244 -19.49 9.32 -6.61
N GLU A 245 -18.86 9.09 -7.78
CA GLU A 245 -19.57 8.98 -9.08
C GLU A 245 -20.60 7.83 -9.08
N MET A 246 -20.31 6.71 -8.41
CA MET A 246 -21.15 5.53 -8.32
C MET A 246 -22.05 5.48 -7.07
N ASP A 247 -22.10 6.53 -6.25
CA ASP A 247 -22.84 6.57 -4.98
C ASP A 247 -22.51 5.38 -4.04
N ILE A 248 -21.20 5.07 -3.89
CA ILE A 248 -20.74 3.97 -3.03
C ILE A 248 -20.56 4.45 -1.59
N PHE A 249 -19.83 5.55 -1.37
CA PHE A 249 -19.59 6.11 -0.04
C PHE A 249 -19.34 7.61 -0.08
N MET A 250 -19.44 8.23 1.07
CA MET A 250 -19.04 9.63 1.30
C MET A 250 -18.27 9.78 2.61
N MET A 251 -17.44 10.81 2.66
CA MET A 251 -16.76 11.28 3.88
C MET A 251 -17.33 12.63 4.27
N ARG A 252 -17.47 12.87 5.59
CA ARG A 252 -18.06 14.09 6.12
C ARG A 252 -17.18 14.69 7.22
N ASP A 253 -17.22 16.00 7.34
CA ASP A 253 -16.45 16.73 8.37
C ASP A 253 -16.98 16.46 9.79
N GLU A 254 -18.24 16.08 9.92
CA GLU A 254 -18.86 15.70 11.19
C GLU A 254 -18.29 14.41 11.78
N ALA A 255 -17.66 13.56 10.93
CA ALA A 255 -17.04 12.30 11.33
C ALA A 255 -15.76 12.03 10.51
N PRO A 256 -14.66 12.76 10.76
CA PRO A 256 -13.44 12.65 9.97
C PRO A 256 -12.79 11.28 10.16
N GLY A 257 -12.63 10.56 9.05
CA GLY A 257 -12.08 9.19 9.05
C GLY A 257 -13.14 8.09 9.26
N PHE A 258 -14.43 8.44 9.29
CA PHE A 258 -15.53 7.48 9.41
C PHE A 258 -16.32 7.46 8.10
N PRO A 259 -16.24 6.40 7.28
CA PRO A 259 -16.94 6.34 6.01
C PRO A 259 -18.46 6.13 6.20
N PHE A 260 -19.26 6.87 5.44
CA PHE A 260 -20.69 6.64 5.30
C PHE A 260 -20.94 5.85 4.01
N PHE A 261 -21.45 4.63 4.12
CA PHE A 261 -21.83 3.85 2.94
C PHE A 261 -23.20 4.26 2.43
N LEU A 262 -23.29 4.52 1.14
CA LEU A 262 -24.52 4.81 0.41
C LEU A 262 -25.18 3.51 -0.09
N PRO A 263 -26.42 3.56 -0.63
CA PRO A 263 -27.12 2.33 -1.02
C PRO A 263 -26.33 1.40 -1.94
N ASN A 264 -25.67 1.92 -2.98
CA ASN A 264 -24.82 1.11 -3.88
C ASN A 264 -23.62 0.51 -3.14
N GLY A 265 -23.03 1.26 -2.22
CA GLY A 265 -21.95 0.77 -1.38
C GLY A 265 -22.39 -0.33 -0.43
N MET A 266 -23.59 -0.24 0.12
CA MET A 266 -24.15 -1.30 0.96
C MET A 266 -24.44 -2.58 0.17
N ILE A 267 -24.88 -2.49 -1.08
CA ILE A 267 -25.03 -3.65 -1.96
C ILE A 267 -23.68 -4.33 -2.17
N LEU A 268 -22.64 -3.56 -2.53
CA LEU A 268 -21.28 -4.09 -2.74
C LEU A 268 -20.74 -4.73 -1.46
N LYS A 269 -20.83 -4.03 -0.33
CA LYS A 269 -20.37 -4.50 0.97
C LYS A 269 -21.07 -5.79 1.38
N ASN A 270 -22.39 -5.84 1.31
CA ASN A 270 -23.16 -7.04 1.68
C ASN A 270 -22.83 -8.21 0.75
N THR A 271 -22.67 -7.98 -0.55
CA THR A 271 -22.27 -9.04 -1.50
C THR A 271 -20.91 -9.65 -1.14
N LEU A 272 -19.92 -8.83 -0.71
CA LEU A 272 -18.63 -9.31 -0.22
C LEU A 272 -18.75 -10.10 1.09
N LEU A 273 -19.58 -9.61 2.02
CA LEU A 273 -19.80 -10.28 3.30
C LEU A 273 -20.56 -11.61 3.13
N ASP A 274 -21.51 -11.69 2.20
CA ASP A 274 -22.23 -12.92 1.90
C ASP A 274 -21.30 -13.96 1.24
N TYR A 275 -20.39 -13.51 0.35
CA TYR A 275 -19.33 -14.37 -0.18
C TYR A 275 -18.41 -14.89 0.94
N TRP A 276 -17.98 -14.02 1.84
CA TRP A 276 -17.19 -14.38 3.00
C TRP A 276 -17.90 -15.45 3.85
N ARG A 277 -19.19 -15.26 4.19
CA ARG A 277 -19.98 -16.23 4.95
C ARG A 277 -20.06 -17.57 4.26
N GLU A 278 -20.26 -17.57 2.95
CA GLU A 278 -20.38 -18.82 2.17
C GLU A 278 -19.09 -19.64 2.24
N ILE A 279 -17.93 -19.02 1.96
CA ILE A 279 -16.64 -19.74 1.93
C ILE A 279 -16.23 -20.19 3.34
N HIS A 280 -16.48 -19.37 4.36
CA HIS A 280 -16.16 -19.69 5.75
C HIS A 280 -17.02 -20.83 6.30
N LYS A 281 -18.32 -20.82 5.99
CA LYS A 281 -19.20 -21.94 6.33
C LYS A 281 -18.73 -23.25 5.70
N LYS A 282 -18.27 -23.21 4.44
CA LYS A 282 -17.71 -24.40 3.76
C LYS A 282 -16.41 -24.87 4.42
N ALA A 283 -15.60 -23.95 4.94
CA ALA A 283 -14.36 -24.22 5.66
C ALA A 283 -14.58 -24.59 7.15
N GLY A 284 -15.82 -24.73 7.61
CA GLY A 284 -16.16 -25.16 8.97
C GLY A 284 -16.05 -24.07 10.05
N TYR A 285 -16.11 -22.80 9.66
CA TYR A 285 -16.16 -21.67 10.60
C TYR A 285 -17.58 -21.46 11.14
N VAL A 286 -17.65 -20.99 12.37
CA VAL A 286 -18.86 -20.48 13.01
C VAL A 286 -18.77 -18.98 13.16
N GLU A 287 -19.87 -18.25 12.86
CA GLU A 287 -19.91 -16.79 12.99
C GLU A 287 -20.31 -16.43 14.42
N ILE A 288 -19.56 -15.52 15.04
CA ILE A 288 -19.84 -14.93 16.35
C ILE A 288 -19.96 -13.41 16.23
N SER A 289 -20.38 -12.76 17.28
CA SER A 289 -20.41 -11.29 17.40
C SER A 289 -20.11 -10.89 18.84
N THR A 290 -19.22 -9.92 18.99
CA THR A 290 -18.81 -9.38 20.29
C THR A 290 -19.17 -7.92 20.45
N PRO A 291 -19.43 -7.43 21.71
CA PRO A 291 -19.79 -6.05 21.95
C PRO A 291 -18.73 -5.06 21.47
N MET A 292 -19.18 -3.87 21.06
CA MET A 292 -18.28 -2.78 20.65
C MET A 292 -17.58 -2.10 21.83
N ILE A 293 -18.25 -1.99 22.96
CA ILE A 293 -17.76 -1.29 24.15
C ILE A 293 -17.58 -2.32 25.26
N MET A 294 -16.38 -2.40 25.81
CA MET A 294 -16.01 -3.32 26.88
C MET A 294 -15.15 -2.60 27.91
N ASN A 295 -15.14 -3.09 29.16
CA ASN A 295 -14.44 -2.42 30.25
C ASN A 295 -12.91 -2.46 30.08
N LYS A 296 -12.22 -1.53 30.70
CA LYS A 296 -10.75 -1.38 30.65
C LYS A 296 -10.01 -2.64 31.11
N GLN A 297 -10.53 -3.35 32.11
CA GLN A 297 -9.87 -4.52 32.67
C GLN A 297 -9.61 -5.60 31.61
N LEU A 298 -10.55 -5.79 30.67
CA LEU A 298 -10.38 -6.72 29.55
C LEU A 298 -9.14 -6.36 28.71
N TRP A 299 -8.95 -5.08 28.45
CA TRP A 299 -7.84 -4.56 27.64
C TRP A 299 -6.51 -4.63 28.39
N GLN A 300 -6.51 -4.50 29.71
CA GLN A 300 -5.35 -4.72 30.55
C GLN A 300 -4.95 -6.21 30.56
N THR A 301 -5.92 -7.12 30.75
CA THR A 301 -5.65 -8.57 30.73
C THR A 301 -5.07 -9.03 29.38
N SER A 302 -5.55 -8.47 28.28
CA SER A 302 -5.09 -8.82 26.94
C SER A 302 -3.79 -8.11 26.50
N GLY A 303 -3.25 -7.20 27.32
CA GLY A 303 -2.04 -6.42 27.00
C GLY A 303 -2.27 -5.20 26.08
N HIS A 304 -3.47 -5.06 25.48
CA HIS A 304 -3.74 -3.94 24.56
C HIS A 304 -3.65 -2.57 25.24
N TRP A 305 -3.97 -2.48 26.53
CA TRP A 305 -3.89 -1.23 27.27
C TRP A 305 -2.46 -0.69 27.37
N ASP A 306 -1.47 -1.57 27.48
CA ASP A 306 -0.08 -1.18 27.66
C ASP A 306 0.63 -0.91 26.31
N HIS A 307 0.28 -1.68 25.26
CA HIS A 307 0.97 -1.63 23.97
C HIS A 307 0.19 -0.90 22.85
N TYR A 308 -1.12 -0.59 23.04
CA TYR A 308 -1.97 -0.05 21.98
C TYR A 308 -2.88 1.11 22.41
N LYS A 309 -2.73 1.63 23.64
CA LYS A 309 -3.60 2.64 24.25
C LYS A 309 -3.78 3.91 23.42
N ASP A 310 -2.73 4.41 22.80
CA ASP A 310 -2.76 5.66 22.03
C ASP A 310 -3.67 5.59 20.79
N ASN A 311 -3.93 4.37 20.31
CA ASN A 311 -4.83 4.10 19.21
C ASN A 311 -6.26 3.73 19.64
N MET A 312 -6.59 3.78 20.92
CA MET A 312 -7.89 3.40 21.47
C MET A 312 -8.77 4.61 21.78
N TYR A 313 -10.08 4.46 21.55
CA TYR A 313 -11.09 5.38 22.06
C TYR A 313 -11.58 4.89 23.42
N SER A 314 -11.50 5.72 24.44
CA SER A 314 -11.99 5.42 25.79
C SER A 314 -13.10 6.38 26.20
N THR A 315 -13.94 5.93 27.13
CA THR A 315 -15.01 6.72 27.74
C THR A 315 -15.19 6.29 29.19
N VAL A 316 -15.88 7.11 29.97
CA VAL A 316 -16.25 6.81 31.36
C VAL A 316 -17.76 6.67 31.44
N ILE A 317 -18.24 5.54 31.96
CA ILE A 317 -19.65 5.23 32.17
C ILE A 317 -19.81 4.75 33.63
N ASP A 318 -20.68 5.39 34.41
CA ASP A 318 -20.91 5.04 35.81
C ASP A 318 -19.64 4.97 36.68
N GLU A 319 -18.73 5.93 36.46
CA GLU A 319 -17.40 6.04 37.11
C GLU A 319 -16.38 4.94 36.73
N GLU A 320 -16.71 4.08 35.80
CA GLU A 320 -15.81 3.04 35.27
C GLU A 320 -15.30 3.39 33.86
N GLU A 321 -14.05 3.04 33.57
CA GLU A 321 -13.45 3.22 32.23
C GLU A 321 -13.84 2.09 31.28
N TYR A 322 -14.33 2.45 30.11
CA TYR A 322 -14.66 1.57 28.99
C TYR A 322 -13.88 1.98 27.75
N CYS A 323 -13.64 1.03 26.87
CA CYS A 323 -13.02 1.27 25.58
C CYS A 323 -13.90 0.77 24.43
N VAL A 324 -13.89 1.51 23.34
CA VAL A 324 -14.41 1.02 22.06
C VAL A 324 -13.36 0.07 21.48
N LYS A 325 -13.76 -1.14 21.12
CA LYS A 325 -12.80 -2.17 20.69
C LYS A 325 -11.98 -1.75 19.48
N PRO A 326 -10.63 -1.79 19.59
CA PRO A 326 -9.72 -1.60 18.44
C PRO A 326 -9.46 -2.91 17.68
N MET A 327 -9.74 -4.05 18.34
CA MET A 327 -9.55 -5.43 17.86
C MET A 327 -10.66 -6.33 18.42
N ASN A 328 -10.88 -7.49 17.78
CA ASN A 328 -11.96 -8.42 18.18
C ASN A 328 -11.47 -9.54 19.13
N CYS A 329 -10.16 -9.77 19.18
CA CYS A 329 -9.56 -10.93 19.85
C CYS A 329 -9.95 -11.09 21.32
N PRO A 330 -9.95 -10.08 22.22
CA PRO A 330 -10.35 -10.31 23.62
C PRO A 330 -11.81 -10.71 23.76
N GLY A 331 -12.69 -10.18 22.90
CA GLY A 331 -14.09 -10.60 22.84
C GLY A 331 -14.25 -12.05 22.42
N GLY A 332 -13.51 -12.49 21.40
CA GLY A 332 -13.47 -13.87 20.92
C GLY A 332 -13.00 -14.85 22.00
N VAL A 333 -11.98 -14.46 22.77
CA VAL A 333 -11.49 -15.22 23.93
C VAL A 333 -12.59 -15.40 24.99
N LEU A 334 -13.36 -14.36 25.31
CA LEU A 334 -14.48 -14.47 26.25
C LEU A 334 -15.56 -15.41 25.73
N VAL A 335 -15.80 -15.44 24.42
CA VAL A 335 -16.76 -16.42 23.83
C VAL A 335 -16.24 -17.85 23.99
N TYR A 336 -14.95 -18.11 23.73
CA TYR A 336 -14.35 -19.42 24.00
C TYR A 336 -14.47 -19.80 25.47
N ALA A 337 -14.11 -18.91 26.40
CA ALA A 337 -14.14 -19.15 27.84
C ALA A 337 -15.56 -19.33 28.42
N SER A 338 -16.63 -19.07 27.65
CA SER A 338 -18.01 -19.14 28.13
C SER A 338 -18.48 -20.53 28.51
N LYS A 339 -17.77 -21.58 28.08
CA LYS A 339 -18.08 -23.01 28.39
C LYS A 339 -16.82 -23.86 28.40
N PRO A 340 -16.83 -25.02 29.10
CA PRO A 340 -15.70 -25.93 29.04
C PRO A 340 -15.60 -26.60 27.67
N HIS A 341 -14.38 -26.92 27.27
CA HIS A 341 -14.05 -27.59 26.01
C HIS A 341 -13.25 -28.88 26.26
N SER A 342 -13.39 -29.83 25.35
CA SER A 342 -12.58 -31.05 25.31
C SER A 342 -11.71 -31.06 24.04
N TYR A 343 -10.69 -31.91 24.01
CA TYR A 343 -9.84 -32.08 22.81
C TYR A 343 -10.63 -32.43 21.53
N ARG A 344 -11.85 -32.97 21.67
CA ARG A 344 -12.73 -33.35 20.56
C ARG A 344 -13.44 -32.13 19.94
N ASP A 345 -13.55 -31.03 20.69
CA ASP A 345 -14.19 -29.81 20.24
C ASP A 345 -13.24 -28.95 19.39
N LEU A 346 -11.92 -29.20 19.50
CA LEU A 346 -10.92 -28.44 18.75
C LEU A 346 -10.57 -29.15 17.42
N PRO A 347 -10.31 -28.39 16.34
CA PRO A 347 -10.20 -26.94 16.30
C PRO A 347 -11.55 -26.21 16.33
N ILE A 348 -11.62 -25.08 17.06
CA ILE A 348 -12.74 -24.15 17.02
C ILE A 348 -12.33 -22.99 16.12
N ARG A 349 -13.09 -22.74 15.05
CA ARG A 349 -12.85 -21.65 14.10
C ARG A 349 -13.97 -20.62 14.21
N ALA A 350 -13.76 -19.58 15.04
CA ALA A 350 -14.76 -18.54 15.32
C ALA A 350 -14.48 -17.30 14.46
N GLY A 351 -15.35 -17.03 13.48
CA GLY A 351 -15.27 -15.86 12.60
C GLY A 351 -16.17 -14.72 13.07
N GLU A 352 -15.75 -13.49 12.89
CA GLU A 352 -16.51 -12.30 13.22
C GLU A 352 -16.30 -11.20 12.18
N ILE A 353 -17.37 -10.67 11.60
CA ILE A 353 -17.31 -9.40 10.88
C ILE A 353 -17.41 -8.28 11.92
N GLY A 354 -16.29 -8.04 12.60
CA GLY A 354 -16.24 -7.17 13.75
C GLY A 354 -16.03 -5.70 13.39
N LEU A 355 -16.91 -4.81 13.86
CA LEU A 355 -16.71 -3.37 13.72
C LEU A 355 -15.72 -2.89 14.77
N VAL A 356 -14.59 -2.37 14.34
CA VAL A 356 -13.50 -1.87 15.19
C VAL A 356 -13.22 -0.39 14.95
N HIS A 357 -12.63 0.26 15.96
CA HIS A 357 -12.32 1.69 15.92
C HIS A 357 -10.86 1.90 16.33
N ARG A 358 -10.12 2.66 15.52
CA ARG A 358 -8.72 3.00 15.78
C ARG A 358 -8.50 4.48 15.63
N HIS A 359 -7.83 5.11 16.59
CA HIS A 359 -7.49 6.52 16.53
C HIS A 359 -6.31 6.72 15.59
N GLU A 360 -6.61 6.84 14.29
CA GLU A 360 -5.63 7.21 13.28
C GLU A 360 -5.40 8.72 13.27
N MET A 361 -4.14 9.16 13.09
CA MET A 361 -3.80 10.57 12.99
C MET A 361 -4.48 11.22 11.78
N LYS A 362 -4.93 12.47 11.91
CA LYS A 362 -5.65 13.20 10.85
C LYS A 362 -4.89 13.22 9.52
N GLY A 363 -3.56 13.38 9.56
CA GLY A 363 -2.71 13.42 8.36
C GLY A 363 -2.54 12.09 7.64
N ALA A 364 -2.86 10.96 8.29
CA ALA A 364 -2.75 9.64 7.72
C ALA A 364 -4.04 9.15 7.04
N LEU A 365 -5.17 9.84 7.24
CA LEU A 365 -6.48 9.44 6.71
C LEU A 365 -6.51 9.54 5.18
N HIS A 366 -6.99 8.47 4.51
CA HIS A 366 -7.02 8.41 3.05
C HIS A 366 -8.21 7.59 2.51
N GLY A 367 -9.33 8.24 2.23
CA GLY A 367 -10.53 7.60 1.68
C GLY A 367 -10.94 6.35 2.48
N LEU A 368 -11.12 5.21 1.80
CA LEU A 368 -11.37 3.92 2.43
C LEU A 368 -10.09 3.16 2.82
N PHE A 369 -8.92 3.59 2.36
CA PHE A 369 -7.65 2.91 2.64
C PHE A 369 -7.17 3.06 4.07
N ARG A 370 -7.42 4.23 4.68
CA ARG A 370 -7.09 4.48 6.08
C ARG A 370 -8.19 5.27 6.77
N VAL A 371 -8.92 4.56 7.60
CA VAL A 371 -10.15 5.03 8.28
C VAL A 371 -10.06 4.79 9.79
N ARG A 372 -10.92 5.45 10.56
CA ARG A 372 -11.01 5.30 12.02
C ARG A 372 -12.05 4.29 12.48
N CYS A 373 -12.89 3.83 11.57
CA CYS A 373 -13.93 2.85 11.82
C CYS A 373 -14.04 1.93 10.62
N PHE A 374 -13.92 0.62 10.84
CA PHE A 374 -13.97 -0.36 9.76
C PHE A 374 -14.43 -1.73 10.26
N ASN A 375 -14.99 -2.52 9.36
CA ASN A 375 -15.26 -3.92 9.61
C ASN A 375 -14.02 -4.76 9.30
N GLN A 376 -13.63 -5.59 10.25
CA GLN A 376 -12.57 -6.56 10.08
C GLN A 376 -13.20 -7.94 9.86
N ASP A 377 -12.77 -8.66 8.84
CA ASP A 377 -13.18 -10.04 8.56
C ASP A 377 -12.36 -11.04 9.38
N ASP A 378 -12.45 -10.85 10.67
CA ASP A 378 -11.60 -11.50 11.65
C ASP A 378 -12.03 -12.94 11.94
N ALA A 379 -11.08 -13.78 12.34
CA ALA A 379 -11.39 -15.03 12.98
C ALA A 379 -10.29 -15.45 13.93
N HIS A 380 -10.73 -16.13 14.99
CA HIS A 380 -9.89 -16.68 16.03
C HIS A 380 -10.06 -18.20 16.06
N LEU A 381 -8.94 -18.90 15.81
CA LEU A 381 -8.92 -20.35 15.84
C LEU A 381 -8.28 -20.79 17.15
N PHE A 382 -8.96 -21.66 17.88
CA PHE A 382 -8.41 -22.28 19.08
C PHE A 382 -8.09 -23.74 18.73
N VAL A 383 -6.81 -24.10 18.82
CA VAL A 383 -6.29 -25.35 18.31
C VAL A 383 -5.43 -26.06 19.33
N ARG A 384 -5.30 -27.36 19.20
CA ARG A 384 -4.26 -28.12 19.93
C ARG A 384 -2.92 -27.93 19.23
N PRO A 385 -1.78 -28.03 19.95
CA PRO A 385 -0.46 -27.94 19.33
C PRO A 385 -0.25 -28.88 18.15
N ASP A 386 -0.80 -30.09 18.19
CA ASP A 386 -0.70 -31.10 17.13
C ASP A 386 -1.54 -30.76 15.86
N GLN A 387 -2.48 -29.82 15.94
CA GLN A 387 -3.32 -29.36 14.83
C GLN A 387 -2.76 -28.09 14.16
N LEU A 388 -1.77 -27.45 14.75
CA LEU A 388 -1.35 -26.09 14.40
C LEU A 388 -0.96 -25.94 12.93
N THR A 389 -0.06 -26.79 12.42
CA THR A 389 0.41 -26.71 11.03
C THR A 389 -0.74 -26.92 10.04
N GLU A 390 -1.61 -27.92 10.28
CA GLU A 390 -2.76 -28.19 9.41
C GLU A 390 -3.72 -26.99 9.36
N GLU A 391 -3.97 -26.34 10.49
CA GLU A 391 -4.85 -25.17 10.55
C GLU A 391 -4.24 -23.94 9.85
N ILE A 392 -2.94 -23.68 10.01
CA ILE A 392 -2.25 -22.60 9.28
C ILE A 392 -2.32 -22.85 7.77
N VAL A 393 -2.02 -24.08 7.32
CA VAL A 393 -2.13 -24.48 5.92
C VAL A 393 -3.56 -24.27 5.39
N GLY A 394 -4.57 -24.65 6.18
CA GLY A 394 -5.97 -24.44 5.85
C GLY A 394 -6.34 -22.96 5.68
N VAL A 395 -5.86 -22.12 6.58
CA VAL A 395 -6.05 -20.66 6.52
C VAL A 395 -5.37 -20.05 5.30
N VAL A 396 -4.13 -20.40 5.03
CA VAL A 396 -3.37 -19.89 3.86
C VAL A 396 -4.09 -20.26 2.56
N LYS A 397 -4.56 -21.51 2.41
CA LYS A 397 -5.35 -21.94 1.25
C LYS A 397 -6.67 -21.16 1.10
N LEU A 398 -7.33 -20.85 2.22
CA LEU A 398 -8.55 -20.05 2.20
C LEU A 398 -8.27 -18.63 1.71
N ILE A 399 -7.22 -17.98 2.21
CA ILE A 399 -6.78 -16.64 1.77
C ILE A 399 -6.43 -16.66 0.28
N ASP A 400 -5.64 -17.63 -0.19
CA ASP A 400 -5.29 -17.78 -1.61
C ASP A 400 -6.55 -17.90 -2.47
N SER A 401 -7.51 -18.74 -2.09
CA SER A 401 -8.76 -18.92 -2.83
C SER A 401 -9.57 -17.62 -2.96
N VAL A 402 -9.53 -16.77 -1.93
CA VAL A 402 -10.16 -15.45 -1.95
C VAL A 402 -9.47 -14.56 -2.98
N TYR A 403 -8.16 -14.48 -2.98
CA TYR A 403 -7.43 -13.59 -3.88
C TYR A 403 -7.52 -14.00 -5.33
N GLN A 404 -7.50 -15.30 -5.60
CA GLN A 404 -7.73 -15.85 -6.94
C GLN A 404 -9.12 -15.47 -7.49
N GLN A 405 -10.16 -15.45 -6.63
CA GLN A 405 -11.53 -15.06 -7.03
C GLN A 405 -11.59 -13.63 -7.57
N PHE A 406 -10.75 -12.72 -7.05
CA PHE A 406 -10.70 -11.31 -7.48
C PHE A 406 -9.62 -11.04 -8.53
N GLY A 407 -8.82 -12.04 -8.90
CA GLY A 407 -7.73 -11.91 -9.87
C GLY A 407 -6.51 -11.16 -9.33
N PHE A 408 -6.28 -11.19 -8.01
CA PHE A 408 -5.09 -10.60 -7.40
C PHE A 408 -3.88 -11.54 -7.46
N THR A 409 -2.72 -10.95 -7.70
CA THR A 409 -1.42 -11.55 -7.35
C THR A 409 -0.98 -11.02 -5.99
N TYR A 410 -0.10 -11.74 -5.30
CA TYR A 410 0.40 -11.32 -3.99
C TYR A 410 1.79 -11.89 -3.73
N HIS A 411 2.53 -11.29 -2.79
CA HIS A 411 3.71 -11.87 -2.16
C HIS A 411 3.47 -12.05 -0.67
N VAL A 412 4.31 -12.85 -0.04
CA VAL A 412 4.15 -13.26 1.36
C VAL A 412 5.37 -12.81 2.15
N GLU A 413 5.13 -12.26 3.33
CA GLU A 413 6.15 -11.91 4.30
C GLU A 413 5.95 -12.68 5.61
N LEU A 414 7.05 -13.17 6.19
CA LEU A 414 7.09 -13.70 7.55
C LEU A 414 7.67 -12.62 8.47
N SER A 415 6.81 -11.99 9.24
CA SER A 415 7.19 -10.91 10.16
C SER A 415 7.54 -11.48 11.53
N THR A 416 8.77 -11.19 11.98
CA THR A 416 9.34 -11.73 13.20
C THR A 416 9.17 -10.79 14.39
N ARG A 417 9.73 -11.15 15.54
CA ARG A 417 9.57 -10.46 16.83
C ARG A 417 9.95 -9.00 16.79
N PRO A 418 9.06 -8.05 17.18
CA PRO A 418 9.38 -6.64 17.35
C PRO A 418 10.10 -6.39 18.68
N GLU A 419 10.76 -5.23 18.81
CA GLU A 419 11.47 -4.79 20.02
C GLU A 419 10.51 -4.66 21.23
N ASP A 420 9.31 -4.09 21.02
CA ASP A 420 8.24 -4.04 22.03
C ASP A 420 7.31 -5.26 21.88
N SER A 421 7.53 -6.30 22.67
CA SER A 421 6.81 -7.57 22.56
C SER A 421 6.62 -8.25 23.92
N MET A 422 5.56 -9.09 23.99
CA MET A 422 5.23 -9.93 25.13
C MET A 422 5.77 -11.35 24.93
N GLY A 423 5.95 -12.11 26.03
CA GLY A 423 6.28 -13.51 26.01
C GLY A 423 7.75 -13.86 26.09
N SER A 424 8.06 -15.13 26.28
CA SER A 424 9.42 -15.64 26.38
C SER A 424 10.09 -15.82 25.02
N ASP A 425 11.42 -15.94 25.00
CA ASP A 425 12.17 -16.21 23.78
C ASP A 425 11.78 -17.56 23.19
N GLU A 426 11.54 -18.56 24.04
CA GLU A 426 11.12 -19.90 23.65
C GLU A 426 9.73 -19.91 22.97
N ASP A 427 8.77 -19.11 23.45
CA ASP A 427 7.45 -18.97 22.84
C ASP A 427 7.57 -18.37 21.44
N TRP A 428 8.41 -17.34 21.27
CA TRP A 428 8.63 -16.69 19.97
C TRP A 428 9.33 -17.61 18.98
N GLU A 429 10.41 -18.29 19.39
CA GLU A 429 11.10 -19.27 18.54
C GLU A 429 10.14 -20.40 18.06
N ALA A 430 9.32 -20.91 18.95
CA ALA A 430 8.33 -21.94 18.62
C ALA A 430 7.25 -21.42 17.65
N ALA A 431 6.79 -20.17 17.84
CA ALA A 431 5.79 -19.55 17.00
C ALA A 431 6.32 -19.26 15.58
N GLU A 432 7.51 -18.67 15.47
CA GLU A 432 8.15 -18.38 14.18
C GLU A 432 8.44 -19.68 13.41
N ALA A 433 8.96 -20.71 14.10
CA ALA A 433 9.19 -22.03 13.50
C ALA A 433 7.89 -22.68 13.00
N GLY A 434 6.78 -22.52 13.73
CA GLY A 434 5.47 -23.04 13.34
C GLY A 434 4.93 -22.39 12.05
N LEU A 435 5.00 -21.07 11.94
CA LEU A 435 4.59 -20.34 10.74
C LEU A 435 5.50 -20.68 9.54
N LYS A 436 6.81 -20.71 9.75
CA LYS A 436 7.79 -21.07 8.74
C LYS A 436 7.55 -22.47 8.20
N THR A 437 7.35 -23.47 9.08
CA THR A 437 7.08 -24.85 8.67
C THR A 437 5.84 -24.96 7.78
N ALA A 438 4.77 -24.22 8.10
CA ALA A 438 3.56 -24.23 7.28
C ALA A 438 3.78 -23.62 5.89
N LEU A 439 4.56 -22.53 5.76
CA LEU A 439 4.94 -21.95 4.46
C LEU A 439 5.80 -22.90 3.62
N GLU A 440 6.77 -23.58 4.27
CA GLU A 440 7.64 -24.56 3.61
C GLU A 440 6.86 -25.80 3.13
N GLU A 441 5.91 -26.31 3.93
CA GLU A 441 5.02 -27.41 3.52
C GLU A 441 4.14 -27.06 2.32
N LEU A 442 3.75 -25.79 2.20
CA LEU A 442 3.01 -25.30 1.05
C LEU A 442 3.89 -25.02 -0.17
N GLY A 443 5.22 -25.01 -0.01
CA GLY A 443 6.16 -24.62 -1.05
C GLY A 443 6.01 -23.15 -1.46
N MET A 444 5.57 -22.27 -0.55
CA MET A 444 5.41 -20.86 -0.80
C MET A 444 6.73 -20.12 -0.67
N GLU A 445 7.01 -19.26 -1.64
CA GLU A 445 8.08 -18.28 -1.52
C GLU A 445 7.65 -17.16 -0.57
N TYR A 446 8.54 -16.75 0.33
CA TYR A 446 8.29 -15.67 1.29
C TYR A 446 9.56 -14.90 1.59
N GLU A 447 9.40 -13.65 2.00
CA GLU A 447 10.48 -12.80 2.51
C GLU A 447 10.37 -12.72 4.04
N VAL A 448 11.52 -12.59 4.73
CA VAL A 448 11.53 -12.36 6.18
C VAL A 448 11.56 -10.87 6.44
N ASN A 449 10.54 -10.38 7.15
CA ASN A 449 10.44 -8.98 7.59
C ASN A 449 10.76 -8.92 9.09
N GLU A 450 12.02 -8.62 9.41
CA GLU A 450 12.51 -8.63 10.79
C GLU A 450 11.89 -7.50 11.61
N GLY A 451 11.32 -7.84 12.77
CA GLY A 451 10.81 -6.87 13.74
C GLY A 451 9.41 -6.31 13.45
N ASP A 452 8.70 -6.79 12.42
CA ASP A 452 7.36 -6.30 12.06
C ASP A 452 6.21 -7.17 12.61
N GLY A 453 6.50 -8.14 13.47
CA GLY A 453 5.50 -8.97 14.16
C GLY A 453 4.55 -8.15 15.04
N ALA A 454 3.42 -8.74 15.46
CA ALA A 454 2.58 -8.12 16.47
C ALA A 454 3.24 -8.22 17.86
N PHE A 455 2.85 -7.36 18.81
CA PHE A 455 3.43 -7.40 20.16
C PHE A 455 3.20 -8.74 20.89
N TYR A 456 2.24 -9.56 20.45
CA TYR A 456 1.87 -10.85 21.04
C TYR A 456 2.27 -12.07 20.21
N GLY A 457 2.80 -11.91 18.99
CA GLY A 457 3.25 -13.02 18.18
C GLY A 457 3.66 -12.69 16.75
N PRO A 458 4.41 -13.58 16.10
CA PRO A 458 4.81 -13.44 14.70
C PRO A 458 3.62 -13.59 13.75
N LYS A 459 3.78 -13.14 12.53
CA LYS A 459 2.72 -13.15 11.53
C LYS A 459 3.19 -13.50 10.13
N ILE A 460 2.32 -14.10 9.34
CA ILE A 460 2.41 -14.19 7.90
C ILE A 460 1.52 -13.10 7.33
N ASP A 461 2.10 -12.19 6.55
CA ASP A 461 1.39 -11.12 5.87
C ASP A 461 1.30 -11.36 4.38
N PHE A 462 0.11 -11.12 3.81
CA PHE A 462 -0.16 -11.22 2.38
C PHE A 462 -0.30 -9.82 1.81
N HIS A 463 0.61 -9.47 0.92
CA HIS A 463 0.64 -8.18 0.24
C HIS A 463 0.06 -8.33 -1.17
N LEU A 464 -1.18 -7.88 -1.35
CA LEU A 464 -1.86 -7.88 -2.65
C LEU A 464 -1.20 -6.90 -3.61
N THR A 465 -1.01 -7.33 -4.85
CA THR A 465 -0.61 -6.44 -5.94
C THR A 465 -1.84 -6.07 -6.77
N ASP A 466 -2.14 -4.78 -6.86
CA ASP A 466 -3.25 -4.29 -7.66
C ASP A 466 -2.88 -4.15 -9.16
N SER A 467 -3.85 -3.78 -9.98
CA SER A 467 -3.66 -3.64 -11.44
C SER A 467 -2.69 -2.50 -11.85
N LEU A 468 -2.21 -1.71 -10.90
CA LEU A 468 -1.22 -0.65 -11.09
C LEU A 468 0.15 -1.02 -10.51
N GLY A 469 0.31 -2.26 -10.02
CA GLY A 469 1.54 -2.75 -9.40
C GLY A 469 1.80 -2.23 -7.98
N ARG A 470 0.80 -1.60 -7.31
CA ARG A 470 0.91 -1.17 -5.91
C ARG A 470 0.59 -2.35 -4.99
N THR A 471 1.28 -2.42 -3.86
CA THR A 471 1.10 -3.47 -2.87
C THR A 471 0.26 -3.01 -1.67
N TRP A 472 -0.57 -3.92 -1.15
CA TRP A 472 -1.51 -3.66 -0.06
C TRP A 472 -1.52 -4.83 0.91
N GLN A 473 -1.07 -4.63 2.13
CA GLN A 473 -1.23 -5.63 3.19
C GLN A 473 -2.74 -5.81 3.49
N CYS A 474 -3.24 -7.01 3.28
CA CYS A 474 -4.65 -7.37 3.51
C CYS A 474 -4.77 -8.61 4.38
N GLY A 475 -4.45 -9.79 3.88
CA GLY A 475 -4.49 -11.04 4.64
C GLY A 475 -3.35 -11.11 5.65
N THR A 476 -3.66 -11.66 6.81
CA THR A 476 -2.67 -11.88 7.87
C THR A 476 -3.04 -13.13 8.65
N VAL A 477 -2.04 -13.92 9.02
CA VAL A 477 -2.16 -15.05 9.95
C VAL A 477 -1.17 -14.82 11.08
N GLN A 478 -1.65 -14.74 12.32
CA GLN A 478 -0.83 -14.46 13.49
C GLN A 478 -0.94 -15.63 14.49
N LEU A 479 0.18 -16.07 15.02
CA LEU A 479 0.24 -17.11 16.02
C LEU A 479 0.42 -16.50 17.39
N ASP A 480 -0.46 -16.83 18.33
CA ASP A 480 -0.53 -16.22 19.65
C ASP A 480 -0.59 -17.31 20.76
N PHE A 481 0.46 -17.33 21.56
CA PHE A 481 0.52 -18.12 22.80
C PHE A 481 0.15 -17.29 24.04
N GLN A 482 0.14 -15.95 23.95
CA GLN A 482 0.04 -15.03 25.08
C GLN A 482 -1.41 -14.88 25.57
N MET A 483 -2.35 -14.63 24.67
CA MET A 483 -3.76 -14.49 25.09
C MET A 483 -4.33 -15.74 25.76
N PRO A 484 -4.10 -16.97 25.25
CA PRO A 484 -4.51 -18.16 25.99
C PRO A 484 -3.92 -18.26 27.40
N GLN A 485 -2.70 -17.73 27.62
CA GLN A 485 -2.08 -17.69 28.96
C GLN A 485 -2.73 -16.61 29.83
N ASN A 486 -2.86 -15.40 29.33
CA ASN A 486 -3.37 -14.25 30.08
C ASN A 486 -4.82 -14.43 30.55
N PHE A 487 -5.62 -15.16 29.76
CA PHE A 487 -7.01 -15.46 30.05
C PHE A 487 -7.23 -16.84 30.69
N ASP A 488 -6.14 -17.57 30.98
CA ASP A 488 -6.16 -18.91 31.56
C ASP A 488 -7.10 -19.88 30.83
N LEU A 489 -7.02 -19.87 29.48
CA LEU A 489 -7.85 -20.73 28.64
C LEU A 489 -7.42 -22.19 28.76
N GLU A 490 -8.38 -23.09 28.82
CA GLU A 490 -8.14 -24.53 28.97
C GLU A 490 -9.05 -25.36 28.07
N TYR A 491 -8.57 -26.57 27.73
CA TYR A 491 -9.40 -27.68 27.26
C TYR A 491 -9.02 -28.96 28.03
N THR A 492 -9.94 -29.93 28.12
CA THR A 492 -9.67 -31.22 28.71
C THR A 492 -9.15 -32.17 27.65
N ASP A 493 -7.93 -32.69 27.83
CA ASP A 493 -7.31 -33.65 26.91
C ASP A 493 -7.82 -35.09 27.09
N ALA A 494 -7.40 -36.00 26.21
CA ALA A 494 -7.84 -37.39 26.19
C ALA A 494 -7.51 -38.16 27.49
N ASP A 495 -6.43 -37.78 28.17
CA ASP A 495 -6.00 -38.32 29.44
C ASP A 495 -6.71 -37.69 30.65
N GLY A 496 -7.62 -36.74 30.43
CA GLY A 496 -8.34 -36.02 31.47
C GLY A 496 -7.57 -34.81 32.05
N SER A 497 -6.34 -34.55 31.60
CA SER A 497 -5.56 -33.38 32.03
C SER A 497 -6.09 -32.11 31.39
N LYS A 498 -5.86 -30.96 32.06
CA LYS A 498 -6.13 -29.65 31.53
C LYS A 498 -4.93 -29.16 30.71
N LYS A 499 -5.18 -28.75 29.50
CA LYS A 499 -4.16 -28.20 28.59
C LYS A 499 -4.60 -26.88 28.04
N ARG A 500 -3.65 -26.05 27.63
CA ARG A 500 -3.87 -24.73 27.05
C ARG A 500 -3.93 -24.82 25.51
N PRO A 501 -4.96 -24.24 24.87
CA PRO A 501 -5.00 -24.15 23.42
C PRO A 501 -3.98 -23.15 22.91
N VAL A 502 -3.58 -23.27 21.66
CA VAL A 502 -2.88 -22.25 20.88
C VAL A 502 -3.93 -21.44 20.13
N MET A 503 -3.70 -20.15 19.95
CA MET A 503 -4.62 -19.25 19.26
C MET A 503 -4.01 -18.76 17.95
N LEU A 504 -4.80 -18.81 16.88
CA LEU A 504 -4.48 -18.17 15.60
C LEU A 504 -5.45 -17.03 15.36
N HIS A 505 -4.94 -15.87 15.02
CA HIS A 505 -5.71 -14.75 14.50
C HIS A 505 -5.55 -14.72 12.99
N ARG A 506 -6.62 -14.47 12.26
CA ARG A 506 -6.49 -14.31 10.83
C ARG A 506 -7.56 -13.42 10.21
N VAL A 507 -7.18 -12.77 9.13
CA VAL A 507 -8.05 -12.00 8.23
C VAL A 507 -7.75 -12.38 6.79
N CYS A 508 -8.77 -12.34 5.90
CA CYS A 508 -8.60 -12.51 4.46
C CYS A 508 -8.63 -11.15 3.75
N TYR A 509 -9.65 -10.34 3.99
CA TYR A 509 -9.75 -8.97 3.46
C TYR A 509 -8.93 -7.97 4.28
N GLY A 510 -8.75 -8.23 5.57
CA GLY A 510 -8.26 -7.28 6.56
C GLY A 510 -9.35 -6.28 6.93
N SER A 511 -9.24 -5.03 6.52
CA SER A 511 -10.34 -4.06 6.57
C SER A 511 -11.22 -4.21 5.33
N VAL A 512 -12.51 -4.50 5.52
CA VAL A 512 -13.50 -4.61 4.44
C VAL A 512 -13.58 -3.29 3.66
N GLU A 513 -13.51 -2.16 4.36
CA GLU A 513 -13.49 -0.83 3.76
C GLU A 513 -12.28 -0.62 2.86
N ARG A 514 -11.07 -0.98 3.33
CA ARG A 514 -9.84 -0.93 2.52
C ARG A 514 -9.94 -1.85 1.31
N PHE A 515 -10.43 -3.07 1.51
CA PHE A 515 -10.58 -4.03 0.42
C PHE A 515 -11.57 -3.55 -0.65
N ILE A 516 -12.69 -2.92 -0.26
CA ILE A 516 -13.62 -2.24 -1.19
C ILE A 516 -12.89 -1.13 -1.95
N GLY A 517 -12.10 -0.32 -1.28
CA GLY A 517 -11.29 0.72 -1.92
C GLY A 517 -10.34 0.14 -2.98
N ILE A 518 -9.64 -0.96 -2.64
CA ILE A 518 -8.76 -1.68 -3.56
C ILE A 518 -9.55 -2.23 -4.76
N LEU A 519 -10.71 -2.85 -4.54
CA LEU A 519 -11.56 -3.37 -5.62
C LEU A 519 -12.07 -2.26 -6.55
N ILE A 520 -12.46 -1.09 -6.00
CA ILE A 520 -12.88 0.06 -6.82
C ILE A 520 -11.75 0.47 -7.77
N GLU A 521 -10.51 0.57 -7.29
CA GLU A 521 -9.36 0.97 -8.09
C GLU A 521 -8.91 -0.15 -9.03
N HIS A 522 -8.88 -1.40 -8.56
CA HIS A 522 -8.50 -2.57 -9.34
C HIS A 522 -9.39 -2.73 -10.59
N TYR A 523 -10.69 -2.69 -10.41
CA TYR A 523 -11.66 -2.77 -11.50
C TYR A 523 -11.98 -1.42 -12.17
N ALA A 524 -11.39 -0.31 -11.70
CA ALA A 524 -11.77 1.05 -12.12
C ALA A 524 -13.30 1.28 -12.04
N GLY A 525 -13.96 0.72 -11.02
CA GLY A 525 -15.41 0.71 -10.83
C GLY A 525 -16.19 -0.24 -11.75
N LYS A 526 -15.54 -0.92 -12.70
CA LYS A 526 -16.18 -1.88 -13.62
C LYS A 526 -16.23 -3.27 -12.99
N PHE A 527 -16.91 -3.39 -11.87
CA PHE A 527 -17.02 -4.65 -11.13
C PHE A 527 -17.53 -5.81 -12.01
N PRO A 528 -17.10 -7.06 -11.77
CA PRO A 528 -17.74 -8.23 -12.36
C PRO A 528 -19.24 -8.26 -12.00
N VAL A 529 -20.03 -8.94 -12.79
CA VAL A 529 -21.51 -8.90 -12.72
C VAL A 529 -22.02 -9.18 -11.30
N TRP A 530 -21.48 -10.19 -10.64
CA TRP A 530 -21.93 -10.59 -9.31
C TRP A 530 -21.69 -9.52 -8.22
N LEU A 531 -20.63 -8.71 -8.36
CA LEU A 531 -20.28 -7.62 -7.42
C LEU A 531 -20.96 -6.29 -7.77
N ALA A 532 -21.29 -6.04 -9.05
CA ALA A 532 -21.79 -4.75 -9.51
C ALA A 532 -23.05 -4.33 -8.74
N PRO A 533 -23.09 -3.16 -8.09
CA PRO A 533 -24.29 -2.69 -7.39
C PRO A 533 -25.50 -2.61 -8.31
N MET A 534 -25.29 -2.11 -9.52
CA MET A 534 -26.25 -2.12 -10.63
C MET A 534 -25.73 -3.08 -11.70
N GLN A 535 -26.42 -4.20 -11.92
CA GLN A 535 -25.98 -5.22 -12.89
C GLN A 535 -26.49 -4.91 -14.30
N VAL A 536 -27.69 -4.37 -14.40
CA VAL A 536 -28.35 -4.03 -15.65
C VAL A 536 -28.97 -2.64 -15.57
N LYS A 537 -28.81 -1.83 -16.61
CA LYS A 537 -29.53 -0.57 -16.78
C LYS A 537 -30.40 -0.64 -18.03
N VAL A 538 -31.72 -0.52 -17.88
CA VAL A 538 -32.67 -0.53 -19.00
C VAL A 538 -32.83 0.91 -19.48
N LEU A 539 -32.64 1.10 -20.80
CA LEU A 539 -32.60 2.40 -21.47
C LEU A 539 -33.71 2.49 -22.51
N PRO A 540 -34.90 3.05 -22.20
CA PRO A 540 -35.90 3.34 -23.20
C PRO A 540 -35.41 4.43 -24.16
N VAL A 541 -35.60 4.16 -25.49
CA VAL A 541 -35.18 5.06 -26.58
C VAL A 541 -36.04 6.30 -26.61
N SER A 542 -37.33 6.15 -26.32
CA SER A 542 -38.34 7.20 -26.32
C SER A 542 -39.37 6.98 -25.23
N GLU A 543 -40.24 7.97 -25.02
CA GLU A 543 -41.35 7.86 -24.08
C GLU A 543 -42.28 6.67 -24.39
N LYS A 544 -42.50 6.37 -25.68
CA LYS A 544 -43.37 5.26 -26.13
C LYS A 544 -42.84 3.88 -25.69
N SER A 545 -41.54 3.72 -25.51
CA SER A 545 -40.93 2.46 -25.05
C SER A 545 -40.77 2.35 -23.52
N ARG A 546 -41.21 3.34 -22.74
CA ARG A 546 -41.08 3.32 -21.25
C ARG A 546 -41.85 2.17 -20.61
N ASP A 547 -43.10 1.96 -21.01
CA ASP A 547 -43.93 0.88 -20.45
C ASP A 547 -43.32 -0.50 -20.72
N TYR A 548 -42.73 -0.68 -21.90
CA TYR A 548 -42.01 -1.90 -22.23
C TYR A 548 -40.70 -2.03 -21.44
N ALA A 549 -39.97 -0.94 -21.27
CA ALA A 549 -38.76 -0.92 -20.44
C ALA A 549 -39.04 -1.35 -18.99
N HIS A 550 -40.16 -0.93 -18.42
CA HIS A 550 -40.57 -1.38 -17.07
C HIS A 550 -40.91 -2.88 -17.07
N LYS A 551 -41.65 -3.39 -18.04
CA LYS A 551 -41.93 -4.84 -18.15
C LYS A 551 -40.65 -5.67 -18.27
N VAL A 552 -39.68 -5.19 -19.05
CA VAL A 552 -38.37 -5.83 -19.18
C VAL A 552 -37.63 -5.80 -17.84
N ALA A 553 -37.61 -4.66 -17.14
CA ALA A 553 -36.97 -4.54 -15.84
C ALA A 553 -37.62 -5.44 -14.78
N ASP A 554 -38.96 -5.49 -14.73
CA ASP A 554 -39.71 -6.36 -13.82
C ASP A 554 -39.35 -7.84 -14.03
N ALA A 555 -39.20 -8.27 -15.29
CA ALA A 555 -38.81 -9.63 -15.61
C ALA A 555 -37.35 -9.94 -15.22
N ILE A 556 -36.43 -8.97 -15.39
CA ILE A 556 -35.04 -9.08 -15.00
C ILE A 556 -34.91 -9.11 -13.45
N GLU A 557 -35.68 -8.27 -12.76
CA GLU A 557 -35.73 -8.25 -11.30
C GLU A 557 -36.29 -9.55 -10.72
N ALA A 558 -37.37 -10.07 -11.33
CA ALA A 558 -37.96 -11.35 -10.95
C ALA A 558 -36.98 -12.53 -11.14
N ALA A 559 -35.99 -12.41 -12.02
CA ALA A 559 -34.91 -13.36 -12.17
C ALA A 559 -33.80 -13.21 -11.09
N GLY A 560 -33.94 -12.28 -10.14
CA GLY A 560 -32.96 -12.01 -9.08
C GLY A 560 -31.76 -11.17 -9.51
N ILE A 561 -31.89 -10.40 -10.58
CA ILE A 561 -30.85 -9.54 -11.15
C ILE A 561 -31.13 -8.08 -10.77
N ARG A 562 -30.11 -7.36 -10.26
CA ARG A 562 -30.22 -5.94 -9.89
C ARG A 562 -30.33 -5.07 -11.14
N VAL A 563 -31.47 -4.42 -11.31
CA VAL A 563 -31.80 -3.65 -12.52
C VAL A 563 -32.36 -2.27 -12.17
N VAL A 564 -32.03 -1.28 -12.99
CA VAL A 564 -32.57 0.08 -12.90
C VAL A 564 -33.03 0.54 -14.27
N VAL A 565 -34.17 1.24 -14.34
CA VAL A 565 -34.69 1.87 -15.57
C VAL A 565 -34.32 3.35 -15.57
N ASP A 566 -33.71 3.82 -16.66
CA ASP A 566 -33.45 5.26 -16.85
C ASP A 566 -34.66 5.96 -17.47
N ASN A 567 -35.55 6.44 -16.60
CA ASN A 567 -36.78 7.11 -17.00
C ASN A 567 -36.64 8.58 -17.39
N ARG A 568 -35.41 9.14 -17.37
CA ARG A 568 -35.18 10.54 -17.70
C ARG A 568 -35.51 10.83 -19.17
N ASP A 569 -35.95 12.07 -19.42
CA ASP A 569 -36.21 12.54 -20.79
C ASP A 569 -34.92 13.06 -21.43
N GLU A 570 -34.00 12.11 -21.73
CA GLU A 570 -32.68 12.38 -22.28
C GLU A 570 -32.46 11.56 -23.55
N LYS A 571 -31.60 12.06 -24.46
CA LYS A 571 -31.22 11.34 -25.68
C LYS A 571 -30.54 10.01 -25.32
N ILE A 572 -30.89 8.95 -26.05
CA ILE A 572 -30.33 7.62 -25.82
C ILE A 572 -28.81 7.58 -25.81
N GLY A 573 -28.13 8.37 -26.66
CA GLY A 573 -26.68 8.46 -26.67
C GLY A 573 -26.08 9.06 -25.37
N TYR A 574 -26.82 9.96 -24.70
CA TYR A 574 -26.43 10.50 -23.40
C TYR A 574 -26.60 9.43 -22.30
N LYS A 575 -27.73 8.75 -22.26
CA LYS A 575 -28.01 7.65 -21.32
C LYS A 575 -26.97 6.53 -21.41
N ILE A 576 -26.62 6.11 -22.64
CA ILE A 576 -25.59 5.10 -22.88
C ILE A 576 -24.22 5.56 -22.36
N ARG A 577 -23.84 6.80 -22.64
CA ARG A 577 -22.54 7.34 -22.19
C ARG A 577 -22.46 7.37 -20.67
N GLU A 578 -23.50 7.82 -19.99
CA GLU A 578 -23.55 7.90 -18.53
C GLU A 578 -23.55 6.50 -17.89
N ALA A 579 -24.40 5.59 -18.37
CA ALA A 579 -24.43 4.20 -17.90
C ALA A 579 -23.06 3.50 -18.03
N ARG A 580 -22.29 3.88 -19.07
CA ARG A 580 -20.95 3.33 -19.30
C ARG A 580 -19.85 3.99 -18.46
N SER A 581 -19.85 5.32 -18.33
CA SER A 581 -18.72 6.09 -17.79
C SER A 581 -18.89 6.49 -16.32
N ILE A 582 -20.13 6.64 -15.87
CA ILE A 582 -20.47 7.01 -14.50
C ILE A 582 -20.94 5.78 -13.71
N ASP A 583 -22.02 5.13 -14.19
CA ASP A 583 -22.58 3.95 -13.50
C ASP A 583 -21.73 2.70 -13.70
N ARG A 584 -20.95 2.63 -14.77
CA ARG A 584 -20.05 1.51 -15.14
C ARG A 584 -20.73 0.15 -15.13
N VAL A 585 -22.02 0.13 -15.53
CA VAL A 585 -22.83 -1.09 -15.49
C VAL A 585 -22.26 -2.19 -16.39
N PRO A 586 -22.36 -3.47 -16.00
CA PRO A 586 -22.02 -4.60 -16.87
C PRO A 586 -22.84 -4.63 -18.16
N TYR A 587 -24.14 -4.42 -18.05
CA TYR A 587 -25.07 -4.53 -19.16
C TYR A 587 -26.01 -3.34 -19.27
N MET A 588 -26.19 -2.86 -20.48
CA MET A 588 -27.25 -1.93 -20.88
C MET A 588 -28.25 -2.68 -21.74
N VAL A 589 -29.53 -2.59 -21.40
CA VAL A 589 -30.63 -3.14 -22.18
C VAL A 589 -31.36 -1.98 -22.85
N ILE A 590 -31.22 -1.86 -24.14
CA ILE A 590 -31.82 -0.78 -24.93
C ILE A 590 -33.14 -1.30 -25.53
N VAL A 591 -34.22 -0.54 -25.36
CA VAL A 591 -35.54 -0.91 -25.85
C VAL A 591 -36.17 0.28 -26.55
N GLY A 592 -36.54 0.03 -27.81
CA GLY A 592 -37.27 0.94 -28.67
C GLY A 592 -38.67 0.40 -29.03
N GLU A 593 -39.32 1.05 -29.95
CA GLU A 593 -40.66 0.62 -30.46
C GLU A 593 -40.56 -0.76 -31.13
N LYS A 594 -39.46 -1.03 -31.86
CA LYS A 594 -39.23 -2.32 -32.52
C LYS A 594 -39.12 -3.48 -31.51
N GLU A 595 -38.28 -3.31 -30.49
CA GLU A 595 -38.10 -4.30 -29.43
C GLU A 595 -39.44 -4.56 -28.70
N ALA A 596 -40.23 -3.49 -28.47
CA ALA A 596 -41.53 -3.59 -27.83
C ALA A 596 -42.56 -4.38 -28.70
N GLU A 597 -42.55 -4.19 -30.03
CA GLU A 597 -43.40 -4.92 -30.95
C GLU A 597 -43.00 -6.40 -31.11
N GLU A 598 -41.69 -6.67 -31.15
CA GLU A 598 -41.14 -8.02 -31.33
C GLU A 598 -41.05 -8.81 -30.00
N GLY A 599 -41.19 -8.15 -28.84
CA GLY A 599 -41.01 -8.77 -27.53
C GLY A 599 -39.56 -9.14 -27.22
N THR A 600 -38.60 -8.45 -27.85
CA THR A 600 -37.14 -8.66 -27.71
C THR A 600 -36.45 -7.54 -26.97
N ILE A 601 -35.15 -7.66 -26.76
CA ILE A 601 -34.28 -6.64 -26.18
C ILE A 601 -32.97 -6.50 -26.97
N SER A 602 -32.39 -5.33 -26.99
CA SER A 602 -31.04 -5.08 -27.50
C SER A 602 -30.06 -4.93 -26.34
N VAL A 603 -29.21 -5.94 -26.13
CA VAL A 603 -28.23 -5.98 -25.03
C VAL A 603 -26.91 -5.41 -25.49
N ARG A 604 -26.38 -4.46 -24.76
CA ARG A 604 -25.04 -3.89 -24.98
C ARG A 604 -24.17 -4.13 -23.76
N ASP A 605 -23.05 -4.78 -23.96
CA ASP A 605 -22.06 -5.07 -22.93
C ASP A 605 -20.93 -4.01 -22.88
N ARG A 606 -19.90 -4.27 -22.08
CA ARG A 606 -18.74 -3.39 -21.91
C ARG A 606 -17.80 -3.31 -23.11
N THR A 607 -17.88 -4.24 -24.06
CA THR A 607 -17.12 -4.20 -25.32
C THR A 607 -17.73 -3.21 -26.32
N ASN A 608 -18.93 -2.69 -26.04
CA ASN A 608 -19.78 -1.89 -26.90
C ASN A 608 -20.45 -2.66 -28.04
N GLU A 609 -20.38 -3.95 -28.06
CA GLU A 609 -21.15 -4.75 -28.98
C GLU A 609 -22.60 -4.78 -28.52
N THR A 610 -23.52 -4.71 -29.50
CA THR A 610 -24.96 -4.75 -29.25
C THR A 610 -25.53 -5.97 -29.94
N HIS A 611 -26.19 -6.82 -29.17
CA HIS A 611 -26.77 -8.06 -29.66
C HIS A 611 -28.25 -8.12 -29.32
N PRO A 612 -29.11 -8.57 -30.26
CA PRO A 612 -30.51 -8.87 -29.95
C PRO A 612 -30.57 -10.12 -29.06
N SER A 613 -31.51 -10.14 -28.13
CA SER A 613 -31.75 -11.28 -27.24
C SER A 613 -33.22 -11.37 -26.86
N THR A 614 -33.62 -12.54 -26.38
CA THR A 614 -34.85 -12.65 -25.59
C THR A 614 -34.55 -12.26 -24.13
N ILE A 615 -35.56 -11.88 -23.37
CA ILE A 615 -35.41 -11.57 -21.94
C ILE A 615 -34.97 -12.83 -21.19
N GLU A 616 -35.50 -13.99 -21.54
CA GLU A 616 -35.22 -15.28 -20.91
C GLU A 616 -33.76 -15.69 -21.09
N ASP A 617 -33.23 -15.64 -22.31
CA ASP A 617 -31.85 -16.01 -22.62
C ASP A 617 -30.86 -15.05 -21.91
N PHE A 618 -31.18 -13.75 -21.94
CA PHE A 618 -30.37 -12.75 -21.25
C PHE A 618 -30.33 -12.99 -19.73
N CYS A 619 -31.49 -13.22 -19.10
CA CYS A 619 -31.56 -13.52 -17.67
C CYS A 619 -30.82 -14.82 -17.34
N ALA A 620 -30.93 -15.85 -18.16
CA ALA A 620 -30.20 -17.11 -17.96
C ALA A 620 -28.68 -16.89 -17.99
N LYS A 621 -28.18 -16.12 -18.98
CA LYS A 621 -26.76 -15.75 -19.07
C LYS A 621 -26.28 -14.99 -17.85
N VAL A 622 -26.96 -13.92 -17.45
CA VAL A 622 -26.55 -13.08 -16.32
C VAL A 622 -26.58 -13.86 -15.00
N ARG A 623 -27.58 -14.71 -14.80
CA ARG A 623 -27.64 -15.59 -13.61
C ARG A 623 -26.49 -16.59 -13.55
N GLU A 624 -26.07 -17.12 -14.68
CA GLU A 624 -24.92 -18.01 -14.74
C GLU A 624 -23.62 -17.28 -14.38
N GLU A 625 -23.41 -16.06 -14.89
CA GLU A 625 -22.27 -15.21 -14.51
C GLU A 625 -22.28 -14.87 -13.00
N ILE A 626 -23.45 -14.56 -12.43
CA ILE A 626 -23.59 -14.34 -10.98
C ILE A 626 -23.25 -15.62 -10.20
N ARG A 627 -23.76 -16.78 -10.65
CA ARG A 627 -23.53 -18.07 -9.99
C ARG A 627 -22.08 -18.51 -10.02
N THR A 628 -21.41 -18.30 -11.15
CA THR A 628 -19.99 -18.67 -11.34
C THR A 628 -19.04 -17.60 -10.84
N ARG A 629 -19.55 -16.41 -10.50
CA ARG A 629 -18.75 -15.23 -10.13
C ARG A 629 -17.75 -14.81 -11.21
N ALA A 630 -18.13 -14.97 -12.47
CA ALA A 630 -17.36 -14.58 -13.64
C ALA A 630 -17.37 -13.05 -13.87
#